data_8e2c272f45bd6dd769ce96eca288e9d1
#
_entry.id   8e2c272f45bd6dd769ce96eca288e9d1
#
_cell.length_a   1.000
_cell.length_b   1.000
_cell.length_c   1.000
_cell.angle_alpha   90.00
_cell.angle_beta   90.00
_cell.angle_gamma   90.00
#
_symmetry.space_group_name_H-M   'P 1'
#
loop_
_entity.id
_entity.type
_entity.pdbx_description
1 polymer ?
#
loop_
_entity_poly.entity_id
_entity_poly.type
_entity_poly.pdbx_seq_one_letter_code
_entity_poly.pdbx_strand_id
1 'polypeptide(L)'
;MTNMRSLPEKMPARQPGRQRFVQVLAIIFSLALFTALYLYAHTGRSTYDRDGVGITYETARVLDVLSDNTDVDETAENVLRGSQELELEILTGHYAGETANVTNYLSAFYNVYVQPGDKVSVSINTVAEGAYSVSVYNYSRDGWIWAFLLIFALVLLLVGGRQGVKALLSLGLTVFCVIFLLVPLLVQRGWPPIPTTLAIISYTIFVTFVILGGQPRCTSSGTS
;
A
#
# COMPACT_ATOMS: atom_id res chain seq x y z
N MET A 1 53.79 50.00 1.64
CA MET A 1 53.09 48.75 1.17
C MET A 1 51.97 48.45 2.13
N THR A 2 50.79 48.91 1.80
CA THR A 2 49.62 48.91 2.66
C THR A 2 48.82 47.64 2.42
N ASN A 3 48.76 46.78 3.42
CA ASN A 3 48.10 45.49 3.38
C ASN A 3 46.57 45.70 3.59
N MET A 4 45.80 45.72 2.53
CA MET A 4 44.33 45.74 2.55
C MET A 4 43.83 44.37 2.96
N ARG A 5 43.52 44.17 4.25
CA ARG A 5 42.75 43.03 4.74
C ARG A 5 41.31 43.18 4.23
N SER A 6 40.92 42.39 3.25
CA SER A 6 39.54 42.25 2.83
C SER A 6 38.70 41.69 3.97
N LEU A 7 37.75 42.49 4.44
CA LEU A 7 36.74 42.09 5.42
C LEU A 7 35.89 40.96 4.83
N PRO A 8 35.59 39.88 5.57
CA PRO A 8 34.69 38.88 5.12
C PRO A 8 33.27 39.46 4.97
N GLU A 9 32.74 39.39 3.78
CA GLU A 9 31.38 39.77 3.46
C GLU A 9 30.39 39.01 4.36
N LYS A 10 29.70 39.74 5.25
CA LYS A 10 28.68 39.16 6.12
C LYS A 10 27.55 38.58 5.26
N MET A 11 27.52 37.28 5.11
CA MET A 11 26.34 36.62 4.58
C MET A 11 25.11 37.01 5.39
N PRO A 12 23.99 37.42 4.74
CA PRO A 12 22.79 37.84 5.47
C PRO A 12 22.28 36.71 6.35
N ALA A 13 22.14 36.98 7.64
CA ALA A 13 21.61 36.05 8.61
C ALA A 13 20.20 35.60 8.16
N ARG A 14 20.06 34.34 7.80
CA ARG A 14 18.79 33.74 7.41
C ARG A 14 17.81 33.83 8.57
N GLN A 15 16.78 34.66 8.45
CA GLN A 15 15.76 34.91 9.49
C GLN A 15 14.98 33.62 9.77
N PRO A 16 15.04 33.04 10.98
CA PRO A 16 14.41 31.74 11.30
C PRO A 16 12.87 31.75 11.18
N GLY A 17 12.23 32.90 11.31
CA GLY A 17 10.80 33.08 11.18
C GLY A 17 10.29 32.88 9.74
N ARG A 18 11.02 33.42 8.76
CA ARG A 18 10.66 33.32 7.34
C ARG A 18 10.75 31.88 6.83
N GLN A 19 11.69 31.09 7.32
CA GLN A 19 11.82 29.69 6.92
C GLN A 19 10.67 28.85 7.46
N ARG A 20 10.28 29.02 8.71
CA ARG A 20 9.13 28.33 9.32
C ARG A 20 7.84 28.70 8.60
N PHE A 21 7.66 29.98 8.24
CA PHE A 21 6.50 30.43 7.50
C PHE A 21 6.41 29.78 6.10
N VAL A 22 7.51 29.74 5.36
CA VAL A 22 7.56 29.09 4.04
C VAL A 22 7.31 27.57 4.15
N GLN A 23 7.82 26.91 5.19
CA GLN A 23 7.54 25.49 5.42
C GLN A 23 6.07 25.21 5.72
N VAL A 24 5.45 25.99 6.59
CA VAL A 24 4.03 25.86 6.92
C VAL A 24 3.19 26.07 5.67
N LEU A 25 3.52 27.08 4.87
CA LEU A 25 2.81 27.38 3.63
C LEU A 25 2.98 26.26 2.58
N ALA A 26 4.17 25.68 2.49
CA ALA A 26 4.44 24.53 1.62
C ALA A 26 3.68 23.26 2.07
N ILE A 27 3.55 23.03 3.37
CA ILE A 27 2.77 21.91 3.93
C ILE A 27 1.27 22.11 3.63
N ILE A 28 0.74 23.33 3.85
CA ILE A 28 -0.66 23.63 3.56
C ILE A 28 -0.96 23.46 2.06
N PHE A 29 -0.08 23.98 1.21
CA PHE A 29 -0.20 23.82 -0.25
C PHE A 29 -0.14 22.35 -0.68
N SER A 30 0.78 21.58 -0.11
CA SER A 30 0.90 20.15 -0.36
C SER A 30 -0.36 19.38 0.07
N LEU A 31 -0.92 19.70 1.23
CA LEU A 31 -2.15 19.08 1.73
C LEU A 31 -3.36 19.44 0.85
N ALA A 32 -3.45 20.70 0.42
CA ALA A 32 -4.50 21.14 -0.49
C ALA A 32 -4.40 20.44 -1.86
N LEU A 33 -3.19 20.32 -2.40
CA LEU A 33 -2.94 19.61 -3.65
C LEU A 33 -3.29 18.11 -3.51
N PHE A 34 -2.89 17.48 -2.41
CA PHE A 34 -3.27 16.10 -2.12
C PHE A 34 -4.77 15.93 -2.08
N THR A 35 -5.48 16.78 -1.32
CA THR A 35 -6.93 16.73 -1.20
C THR A 35 -7.63 16.94 -2.54
N ALA A 36 -7.14 17.88 -3.35
CA ALA A 36 -7.68 18.13 -4.67
C ALA A 36 -7.50 16.92 -5.62
N LEU A 37 -6.31 16.31 -5.63
CA LEU A 37 -6.03 15.11 -6.42
C LEU A 37 -6.82 13.90 -5.92
N TYR A 38 -6.95 13.75 -4.60
CA TYR A 38 -7.76 12.70 -3.98
C TYR A 38 -9.23 12.83 -4.38
N LEU A 39 -9.81 14.02 -4.22
CA LEU A 39 -11.19 14.29 -4.64
C LEU A 39 -11.35 14.06 -6.14
N TYR A 40 -10.43 14.55 -6.95
CA TYR A 40 -10.45 14.33 -8.41
C TYR A 40 -10.39 12.84 -8.74
N ALA A 41 -9.56 12.04 -8.07
CA ALA A 41 -9.45 10.61 -8.30
C ALA A 41 -10.75 9.87 -7.95
N HIS A 42 -11.44 10.29 -6.87
CA HIS A 42 -12.63 9.60 -6.35
C HIS A 42 -13.97 10.24 -6.80
N THR A 43 -13.98 11.46 -7.32
CA THR A 43 -15.18 12.13 -7.86
C THR A 43 -15.38 11.80 -9.33
N GLY A 44 -15.97 10.67 -9.62
CA GLY A 44 -16.33 10.33 -10.98
C GLY A 44 -16.60 8.85 -11.12
N ARG A 45 -17.39 8.47 -12.11
CA ARG A 45 -17.63 7.07 -12.44
C ARG A 45 -16.30 6.39 -12.76
N SER A 46 -15.97 5.40 -11.97
CA SER A 46 -14.87 4.47 -12.26
C SER A 46 -15.08 3.91 -13.67
N THR A 47 -14.05 3.95 -14.50
CA THR A 47 -14.07 3.29 -15.82
C THR A 47 -14.27 1.78 -15.66
N TYR A 48 -14.13 1.28 -14.44
CA TYR A 48 -14.23 -0.13 -14.07
C TYR A 48 -15.61 -0.53 -13.54
N ASP A 49 -16.48 0.45 -13.24
CA ASP A 49 -17.85 0.18 -12.77
C ASP A 49 -18.78 0.04 -13.99
N ARG A 50 -18.53 -0.99 -14.77
CA ARG A 50 -19.42 -1.44 -15.82
C ARG A 50 -20.45 -2.40 -15.22
N ASP A 51 -21.64 -1.88 -14.99
CA ASP A 51 -22.89 -2.67 -14.87
C ASP A 51 -22.98 -3.61 -13.63
N GLY A 52 -22.42 -3.21 -12.49
CA GLY A 52 -22.54 -4.01 -11.27
C GLY A 52 -21.73 -5.33 -11.29
N VAL A 53 -20.91 -5.52 -12.30
CA VAL A 53 -19.99 -6.65 -12.40
C VAL A 53 -18.66 -6.23 -11.80
N GLY A 54 -18.33 -6.75 -10.63
CA GLY A 54 -17.09 -6.43 -9.92
C GLY A 54 -16.45 -7.69 -9.34
N ILE A 55 -15.12 -7.73 -9.31
CA ILE A 55 -14.38 -8.75 -8.58
C ILE A 55 -13.93 -8.10 -7.27
N THR A 56 -14.39 -8.64 -6.15
CA THR A 56 -13.92 -8.26 -4.81
C THR A 56 -13.12 -9.41 -4.21
N TYR A 57 -12.11 -9.07 -3.41
CA TYR A 57 -11.30 -10.04 -2.70
C TYR A 57 -11.62 -9.97 -1.22
N GLU A 58 -12.07 -11.10 -0.68
CA GLU A 58 -12.52 -11.19 0.71
C GLU A 58 -11.80 -12.36 1.41
N THR A 59 -11.86 -12.37 2.73
CA THR A 59 -11.33 -13.47 3.53
C THR A 59 -12.45 -14.43 3.88
N ALA A 60 -12.23 -15.73 3.65
CA ALA A 60 -13.13 -16.80 4.04
C ALA A 60 -12.42 -17.82 4.92
N ARG A 61 -13.19 -18.60 5.65
CA ARG A 61 -12.72 -19.75 6.42
C ARG A 61 -13.29 -21.02 5.81
N VAL A 62 -12.45 -22.03 5.67
CA VAL A 62 -12.88 -23.38 5.27
C VAL A 62 -13.59 -24.03 6.46
N LEU A 63 -14.87 -24.32 6.31
CA LEU A 63 -15.64 -25.04 7.32
C LEU A 63 -15.41 -26.55 7.19
N ASP A 64 -15.55 -27.06 5.97
CA ASP A 64 -15.37 -28.48 5.69
C ASP A 64 -14.86 -28.69 4.26
N VAL A 65 -14.25 -29.88 4.03
CA VAL A 65 -13.85 -30.37 2.71
C VAL A 65 -14.81 -31.51 2.36
N LEU A 66 -15.78 -31.20 1.51
CA LEU A 66 -16.86 -32.13 1.15
C LEU A 66 -16.36 -33.27 0.25
N SER A 67 -15.41 -32.98 -0.61
CA SER A 67 -14.77 -33.98 -1.50
C SER A 67 -13.35 -33.54 -1.84
N ASP A 68 -12.44 -34.50 -1.85
CA ASP A 68 -11.04 -34.29 -2.24
C ASP A 68 -10.67 -35.30 -3.35
N ASN A 69 -10.53 -34.78 -4.56
CA ASN A 69 -10.14 -35.52 -5.76
C ASN A 69 -8.78 -34.98 -6.25
N THR A 70 -7.81 -34.89 -5.34
CA THR A 70 -6.48 -34.39 -5.67
C THR A 70 -5.47 -35.52 -5.74
N ASP A 71 -4.61 -35.45 -6.74
CA ASP A 71 -3.48 -36.39 -6.94
C ASP A 71 -2.18 -35.58 -7.09
N VAL A 72 -1.06 -36.23 -6.78
CA VAL A 72 0.27 -35.65 -6.99
C VAL A 72 0.57 -35.63 -8.49
N ASP A 73 1.03 -34.51 -8.99
CA ASP A 73 1.45 -34.37 -10.38
C ASP A 73 2.73 -35.21 -10.63
N GLU A 74 2.66 -36.15 -11.56
CA GLU A 74 3.81 -37.00 -11.92
C GLU A 74 4.96 -36.25 -12.60
N THR A 75 4.69 -35.04 -13.10
CA THR A 75 5.65 -34.24 -13.88
C THR A 75 6.26 -33.09 -13.11
N ALA A 76 5.69 -32.69 -11.98
CA ALA A 76 6.15 -31.57 -11.17
C ALA A 76 6.23 -31.97 -9.68
N GLU A 77 7.41 -31.84 -9.10
CA GLU A 77 7.60 -32.13 -7.66
C GLU A 77 6.75 -31.19 -6.78
N ASN A 78 6.05 -31.76 -5.81
CA ASN A 78 5.21 -31.07 -4.82
C ASN A 78 4.02 -30.27 -5.40
N VAL A 79 3.56 -30.59 -6.60
CA VAL A 79 2.35 -30.01 -7.18
C VAL A 79 1.20 -30.99 -7.07
N LEU A 80 0.07 -30.54 -6.54
CA LEU A 80 -1.17 -31.30 -6.55
C LEU A 80 -2.01 -30.87 -7.75
N ARG A 81 -2.67 -31.81 -8.37
CA ARG A 81 -3.68 -31.61 -9.44
C ARG A 81 -5.01 -32.17 -9.01
N GLY A 82 -6.06 -31.60 -9.52
CA GLY A 82 -7.42 -32.05 -9.25
C GLY A 82 -8.28 -30.96 -8.66
N SER A 83 -9.26 -31.36 -7.88
CA SER A 83 -10.21 -30.42 -7.28
C SER A 83 -10.63 -30.84 -5.88
N GLN A 84 -10.88 -29.85 -5.05
CA GLN A 84 -11.51 -29.99 -3.74
C GLN A 84 -12.88 -29.29 -3.77
N GLU A 85 -13.91 -29.94 -3.26
CA GLU A 85 -15.18 -29.29 -2.98
C GLU A 85 -15.18 -28.81 -1.52
N LEU A 86 -15.38 -27.52 -1.32
CA LEU A 86 -15.22 -26.85 -0.04
C LEU A 86 -16.51 -26.17 0.38
N GLU A 87 -16.82 -26.23 1.65
CA GLU A 87 -17.78 -25.35 2.29
C GLU A 87 -17.02 -24.22 2.98
N LEU A 88 -17.27 -22.96 2.55
CA LEU A 88 -16.59 -21.77 3.03
C LEU A 88 -17.54 -20.83 3.72
N GLU A 89 -17.10 -20.22 4.84
CA GLU A 89 -17.76 -19.09 5.49
C GLU A 89 -17.01 -17.81 5.10
N ILE A 90 -17.70 -16.84 4.51
CA ILE A 90 -17.13 -15.53 4.16
C ILE A 90 -17.04 -14.71 5.45
N LEU A 91 -15.84 -14.22 5.79
CA LEU A 91 -15.59 -13.49 7.04
C LEU A 91 -15.63 -11.98 6.87
N THR A 92 -15.39 -11.47 5.66
CA THR A 92 -15.29 -10.02 5.40
C THR A 92 -16.14 -9.61 4.21
N GLY A 93 -16.38 -8.29 4.06
CA GLY A 93 -17.10 -7.72 2.94
C GLY A 93 -18.62 -7.74 3.04
N HIS A 94 -19.25 -7.58 1.87
CA HIS A 94 -20.72 -7.45 1.80
C HIS A 94 -21.45 -8.76 2.15
N TYR A 95 -20.82 -9.88 1.86
CA TYR A 95 -21.37 -11.23 2.08
C TYR A 95 -20.85 -11.89 3.37
N ALA A 96 -20.34 -11.11 4.32
CA ALA A 96 -19.82 -11.63 5.59
C ALA A 96 -20.90 -12.40 6.38
N GLY A 97 -20.56 -13.62 6.80
CA GLY A 97 -21.45 -14.54 7.50
C GLY A 97 -22.22 -15.49 6.58
N GLU A 98 -22.12 -15.35 5.27
CA GLU A 98 -22.70 -16.30 4.31
C GLU A 98 -21.79 -17.51 4.11
N THR A 99 -22.42 -18.68 3.91
CA THR A 99 -21.72 -19.91 3.52
C THR A 99 -21.87 -20.15 2.03
N ALA A 100 -20.79 -20.58 1.38
CA ALA A 100 -20.78 -20.89 -0.04
C ALA A 100 -20.05 -22.22 -0.29
N ASN A 101 -20.63 -23.03 -1.20
CA ASN A 101 -19.96 -24.23 -1.69
C ASN A 101 -19.15 -23.85 -2.94
N VAL A 102 -17.87 -24.17 -2.89
CA VAL A 102 -16.89 -23.76 -3.91
C VAL A 102 -16.05 -24.92 -4.34
N THR A 103 -15.87 -25.07 -5.66
CA THR A 103 -14.87 -26.00 -6.18
C THR A 103 -13.53 -25.30 -6.34
N ASN A 104 -12.55 -25.74 -5.59
CA ASN A 104 -11.17 -25.30 -5.65
C ASN A 104 -10.39 -26.18 -6.62
N TYR A 105 -9.96 -25.60 -7.74
CA TYR A 105 -9.16 -26.30 -8.74
C TYR A 105 -7.66 -26.09 -8.48
N LEU A 106 -6.94 -27.19 -8.27
CA LEU A 106 -5.49 -27.19 -8.09
C LEU A 106 -4.79 -27.36 -9.44
N SER A 107 -3.81 -26.52 -9.68
CA SER A 107 -3.00 -26.55 -10.89
C SER A 107 -1.55 -26.13 -10.57
N ALA A 108 -0.66 -26.23 -11.54
CA ALA A 108 0.73 -25.80 -11.37
C ALA A 108 0.87 -24.30 -11.01
N PHE A 109 -0.11 -23.46 -11.39
CA PHE A 109 -0.11 -22.02 -11.10
C PHE A 109 -0.87 -21.68 -9.82
N TYR A 110 -1.93 -22.43 -9.50
CA TYR A 110 -2.79 -22.22 -8.34
C TYR A 110 -2.84 -23.52 -7.54
N ASN A 111 -1.85 -23.70 -6.66
CA ASN A 111 -1.72 -24.90 -5.84
C ASN A 111 -2.04 -24.59 -4.38
N VAL A 112 -3.29 -24.17 -4.14
CA VAL A 112 -3.79 -23.83 -2.82
C VAL A 112 -4.58 -25.02 -2.26
N TYR A 113 -3.88 -25.97 -1.66
CA TYR A 113 -4.52 -27.13 -0.98
C TYR A 113 -4.96 -26.72 0.41
N VAL A 114 -6.23 -26.85 0.74
CA VAL A 114 -6.79 -26.34 1.99
C VAL A 114 -7.37 -27.45 2.86
N GLN A 115 -7.38 -27.19 4.17
CA GLN A 115 -7.94 -28.08 5.19
C GLN A 115 -9.01 -27.34 6.00
N PRO A 116 -9.92 -28.08 6.67
CA PRO A 116 -10.90 -27.48 7.56
C PRO A 116 -10.24 -26.58 8.62
N GLY A 117 -10.74 -25.35 8.77
CA GLY A 117 -10.19 -24.33 9.66
C GLY A 117 -9.23 -23.33 9.02
N ASP A 118 -8.74 -23.59 7.81
CA ASP A 118 -7.83 -22.70 7.11
C ASP A 118 -8.53 -21.38 6.72
N LYS A 119 -7.76 -20.28 6.76
CA LYS A 119 -8.19 -19.00 6.23
C LYS A 119 -7.65 -18.80 4.84
N VAL A 120 -8.55 -18.52 3.92
CA VAL A 120 -8.24 -18.30 2.50
C VAL A 120 -8.73 -16.94 2.05
N SER A 121 -8.06 -16.37 1.09
CA SER A 121 -8.55 -15.23 0.33
C SER A 121 -9.38 -15.78 -0.84
N VAL A 122 -10.61 -15.30 -0.95
CA VAL A 122 -11.53 -15.67 -2.03
C VAL A 122 -11.78 -14.48 -2.94
N SER A 123 -11.93 -14.74 -4.21
CA SER A 123 -12.43 -13.75 -5.16
C SER A 123 -13.92 -13.96 -5.35
N ILE A 124 -14.70 -12.92 -5.09
CA ILE A 124 -16.14 -12.88 -5.30
C ILE A 124 -16.40 -12.09 -6.57
N ASN A 125 -16.92 -12.77 -7.57
CA ASN A 125 -17.30 -12.16 -8.82
C ASN A 125 -18.82 -11.95 -8.82
N THR A 126 -19.24 -10.69 -8.72
CA THR A 126 -20.66 -10.32 -8.76
C THR A 126 -21.09 -10.20 -10.21
N VAL A 127 -22.06 -11.00 -10.61
CA VAL A 127 -22.71 -10.97 -11.93
C VAL A 127 -23.99 -10.14 -11.79
N ALA A 128 -24.44 -9.54 -12.90
CA ALA A 128 -25.69 -8.78 -12.92
C ALA A 128 -26.84 -9.61 -12.30
N GLU A 129 -27.78 -8.93 -11.58
CA GLU A 129 -28.94 -9.53 -10.90
C GLU A 129 -28.68 -10.16 -9.51
N GLY A 130 -27.56 -9.79 -8.83
CA GLY A 130 -27.32 -10.24 -7.46
C GLY A 130 -26.77 -11.66 -7.32
N ALA A 131 -26.54 -12.36 -8.43
CA ALA A 131 -25.82 -13.62 -8.42
C ALA A 131 -24.32 -13.36 -8.24
N TYR A 132 -23.68 -14.13 -7.39
CA TYR A 132 -22.21 -14.07 -7.21
C TYR A 132 -21.59 -15.46 -7.32
N SER A 133 -20.37 -15.51 -7.79
CA SER A 133 -19.54 -16.71 -7.77
C SER A 133 -18.30 -16.49 -6.89
N VAL A 134 -18.00 -17.48 -6.08
CA VAL A 134 -16.85 -17.46 -5.19
C VAL A 134 -15.79 -18.43 -5.73
N SER A 135 -14.53 -18.01 -5.72
CA SER A 135 -13.40 -18.86 -6.09
C SER A 135 -12.26 -18.67 -5.10
N VAL A 136 -11.60 -19.74 -4.72
CA VAL A 136 -10.40 -19.68 -3.87
C VAL A 136 -9.27 -19.04 -4.66
N TYR A 137 -8.67 -17.98 -4.11
CA TYR A 137 -7.59 -17.25 -4.76
C TYR A 137 -6.22 -17.61 -4.17
N ASN A 138 -6.07 -17.54 -2.84
CA ASN A 138 -4.80 -17.83 -2.17
C ASN A 138 -5.01 -18.06 -0.67
N TYR A 139 -3.96 -18.49 0.04
CA TYR A 139 -3.97 -18.46 1.50
C TYR A 139 -4.05 -17.02 2.02
N SER A 140 -4.87 -16.79 3.07
CA SER A 140 -4.86 -15.51 3.77
C SER A 140 -3.61 -15.41 4.67
N ARG A 141 -2.69 -14.51 4.30
CA ARG A 141 -1.43 -14.28 5.01
C ARG A 141 -1.43 -12.95 5.76
N ASP A 142 -2.59 -12.32 5.93
CA ASP A 142 -2.73 -10.96 6.45
C ASP A 142 -2.03 -10.77 7.80
N GLY A 143 -2.20 -11.72 8.72
CA GLY A 143 -1.56 -11.66 10.03
C GLY A 143 -0.02 -11.65 9.97
N TRP A 144 0.56 -12.44 9.09
CA TRP A 144 2.02 -12.50 8.92
C TRP A 144 2.58 -11.23 8.29
N ILE A 145 1.86 -10.65 7.35
CA ILE A 145 2.25 -9.38 6.70
C ILE A 145 2.29 -8.26 7.73
N TRP A 146 1.25 -8.14 8.57
CA TRP A 146 1.20 -7.14 9.64
C TRP A 146 2.27 -7.37 10.70
N ALA A 147 2.53 -8.61 11.11
CA ALA A 147 3.60 -8.93 12.05
C ALA A 147 4.97 -8.54 11.49
N PHE A 148 5.25 -8.86 10.22
CA PHE A 148 6.50 -8.49 9.57
C PHE A 148 6.67 -6.98 9.45
N LEU A 149 5.61 -6.25 9.08
CA LEU A 149 5.62 -4.80 9.00
C LEU A 149 5.90 -4.15 10.37
N LEU A 150 5.31 -4.70 11.43
CA LEU A 150 5.52 -4.21 12.80
C LEU A 150 6.95 -4.46 13.27
N ILE A 151 7.50 -5.66 13.02
CA ILE A 151 8.90 -5.97 13.33
C ILE A 151 9.84 -5.04 12.59
N PHE A 152 9.60 -4.81 11.29
CA PHE A 152 10.39 -3.89 10.47
C PHE A 152 10.36 -2.46 11.03
N ALA A 153 9.17 -1.97 11.37
CA ALA A 153 9.02 -0.65 11.98
C ALA A 153 9.77 -0.54 13.31
N LEU A 154 9.69 -1.57 14.15
CA LEU A 154 10.37 -1.63 15.45
C LEU A 154 11.89 -1.61 15.28
N VAL A 155 12.44 -2.39 14.34
CA VAL A 155 13.89 -2.37 14.04
C VAL A 155 14.34 -0.99 13.59
N LEU A 156 13.58 -0.33 12.68
CA LEU A 156 13.89 1.03 12.26
C LEU A 156 13.89 2.04 13.42
N LEU A 157 12.98 1.88 14.37
CA LEU A 157 12.92 2.74 15.55
C LEU A 157 14.08 2.50 16.50
N LEU A 158 14.42 1.23 16.76
CA LEU A 158 15.51 0.87 17.68
C LEU A 158 16.88 1.28 17.14
N VAL A 159 17.14 0.99 15.87
CA VAL A 159 18.44 1.30 15.24
C VAL A 159 18.55 2.77 14.88
N GLY A 160 17.49 3.35 14.31
CA GLY A 160 17.50 4.72 13.80
C GLY A 160 17.13 5.79 14.81
N GLY A 161 16.56 5.45 15.97
CA GLY A 161 16.10 6.40 16.98
C GLY A 161 15.22 7.50 16.36
N ARG A 162 15.56 8.76 16.62
CA ARG A 162 14.85 9.93 16.06
C ARG A 162 14.91 10.00 14.53
N GLN A 163 15.97 9.48 13.90
CA GLN A 163 16.07 9.41 12.45
C GLN A 163 15.21 8.27 11.89
N GLY A 164 15.08 7.17 12.63
CA GLY A 164 14.18 6.05 12.29
C GLY A 164 12.71 6.49 12.26
N VAL A 165 12.26 7.31 13.22
CA VAL A 165 10.90 7.89 13.18
C VAL A 165 10.66 8.69 11.90
N LYS A 166 11.62 9.52 11.49
CA LYS A 166 11.50 10.31 10.25
C LYS A 166 11.47 9.44 9.01
N ALA A 167 12.28 8.37 8.98
CA ALA A 167 12.28 7.40 7.89
C ALA A 167 10.94 6.68 7.79
N LEU A 168 10.36 6.26 8.92
CA LEU A 168 9.02 5.66 8.97
C LEU A 168 7.93 6.61 8.48
N LEU A 169 7.98 7.88 8.90
CA LEU A 169 7.02 8.89 8.43
C LEU A 169 7.12 9.11 6.91
N SER A 170 8.35 9.18 6.39
CA SER A 170 8.57 9.32 4.95
C SER A 170 8.09 8.08 4.18
N LEU A 171 8.39 6.89 4.68
CA LEU A 171 7.92 5.63 4.10
C LEU A 171 6.39 5.54 4.13
N GLY A 172 5.78 5.80 5.28
CA GLY A 172 4.33 5.82 5.44
C GLY A 172 3.66 6.81 4.49
N LEU A 173 4.22 8.01 4.34
CA LEU A 173 3.73 9.01 3.39
C LEU A 173 3.81 8.48 1.95
N THR A 174 4.92 7.85 1.59
CA THR A 174 5.08 7.29 0.23
C THR A 174 4.05 6.20 -0.05
N VAL A 175 3.89 5.26 0.87
CA VAL A 175 2.89 4.18 0.76
C VAL A 175 1.48 4.77 0.68
N PHE A 176 1.18 5.76 1.52
CA PHE A 176 -0.10 6.45 1.51
C PHE A 176 -0.39 7.15 0.17
N CYS A 177 0.60 7.86 -0.40
CA CYS A 177 0.46 8.48 -1.71
C CYS A 177 0.28 7.45 -2.83
N VAL A 178 0.95 6.32 -2.75
CA VAL A 178 0.79 5.24 -3.74
C VAL A 178 -0.63 4.66 -3.69
N ILE A 179 -1.11 4.30 -2.51
CA ILE A 179 -2.43 3.67 -2.35
C ILE A 179 -3.57 4.64 -2.69
N PHE A 180 -3.50 5.89 -2.19
CA PHE A 180 -4.61 6.83 -2.28
C PHE A 180 -4.57 7.77 -3.48
N LEU A 181 -3.43 7.94 -4.15
CA LEU A 181 -3.31 8.76 -5.35
C LEU A 181 -2.93 7.93 -6.58
N LEU A 182 -1.82 7.17 -6.52
CA LEU A 182 -1.31 6.49 -7.71
C LEU A 182 -2.31 5.44 -8.22
N VAL A 183 -2.74 4.54 -7.35
CA VAL A 183 -3.64 3.44 -7.72
C VAL A 183 -4.97 3.96 -8.27
N PRO A 184 -5.70 4.88 -7.62
CA PRO A 184 -6.97 5.40 -8.16
C PRO A 184 -6.80 6.18 -9.46
N LEU A 185 -5.73 6.97 -9.60
CA LEU A 185 -5.48 7.71 -10.84
C LEU A 185 -5.21 6.78 -12.03
N LEU A 186 -4.47 5.69 -11.81
CA LEU A 186 -4.19 4.71 -12.86
C LEU A 186 -5.42 3.85 -13.20
N VAL A 187 -6.09 3.31 -12.17
CA VAL A 187 -7.18 2.33 -12.35
C VAL A 187 -8.49 3.02 -12.71
N GLN A 188 -8.88 4.06 -11.96
CA GLN A 188 -10.19 4.68 -12.12
C GLN A 188 -10.22 5.73 -13.23
N ARG A 189 -9.09 6.45 -13.44
CA ARG A 189 -9.02 7.51 -14.44
C ARG A 189 -8.30 7.11 -15.72
N GLY A 190 -7.65 5.96 -15.75
CA GLY A 190 -6.94 5.48 -16.94
C GLY A 190 -5.80 6.40 -17.38
N TRP A 191 -5.18 7.13 -16.44
CA TRP A 191 -4.05 8.01 -16.76
C TRP A 191 -2.85 7.19 -17.24
N PRO A 192 -2.02 7.74 -18.14
CA PRO A 192 -0.83 7.03 -18.60
C PRO A 192 0.09 6.74 -17.41
N PRO A 193 0.57 5.47 -17.25
CA PRO A 193 1.28 5.06 -16.03
C PRO A 193 2.60 5.80 -15.83
N ILE A 194 3.36 6.04 -16.89
CA ILE A 194 4.70 6.64 -16.79
C ILE A 194 4.67 8.08 -16.23
N PRO A 195 3.93 9.04 -16.85
CA PRO A 195 3.91 10.42 -16.34
C PRO A 195 3.25 10.52 -14.96
N THR A 196 2.23 9.71 -14.68
CA THR A 196 1.55 9.70 -13.39
C THR A 196 2.47 9.24 -12.28
N THR A 197 3.22 8.16 -12.50
CA THR A 197 4.20 7.66 -11.54
C THR A 197 5.31 8.68 -11.29
N LEU A 198 5.86 9.31 -12.34
CA LEU A 198 6.89 10.33 -12.20
C LEU A 198 6.38 11.56 -11.43
N ALA A 199 5.15 11.99 -11.68
CA ALA A 199 4.54 13.11 -10.96
C ALA A 199 4.38 12.82 -9.47
N ILE A 200 3.90 11.62 -9.10
CA ILE A 200 3.71 11.22 -7.70
C ILE A 200 5.05 10.99 -6.99
N ILE A 201 6.05 10.43 -7.66
CA ILE A 201 7.41 10.30 -7.11
C ILE A 201 7.98 11.70 -6.82
N SER A 202 7.89 12.62 -7.78
CA SER A 202 8.35 14.00 -7.60
C SER A 202 7.63 14.69 -6.45
N TYR A 203 6.32 14.49 -6.34
CA TYR A 203 5.50 15.01 -5.25
C TYR A 203 5.95 14.44 -3.88
N THR A 204 6.14 13.13 -3.76
CA THR A 204 6.57 12.49 -2.50
C THR A 204 7.96 12.92 -2.09
N ILE A 205 8.89 13.06 -3.04
CA ILE A 205 10.24 13.59 -2.78
C ILE A 205 10.15 15.04 -2.25
N PHE A 206 9.36 15.88 -2.90
CA PHE A 206 9.17 17.28 -2.49
C PHE A 206 8.61 17.38 -1.06
N VAL A 207 7.54 16.64 -0.76
CA VAL A 207 6.91 16.64 0.56
C VAL A 207 7.86 16.10 1.63
N THR A 208 8.56 15.01 1.33
CA THR A 208 9.56 14.44 2.23
C THR A 208 10.67 15.44 2.53
N PHE A 209 11.16 16.15 1.50
CA PHE A 209 12.18 17.18 1.68
C PHE A 209 11.69 18.36 2.52
N VAL A 210 10.45 18.80 2.35
CA VAL A 210 9.83 19.86 3.17
C VAL A 210 9.68 19.43 4.62
N ILE A 211 9.24 18.20 4.87
CA ILE A 211 9.04 17.66 6.23
C ILE A 211 10.37 17.40 6.93
N LEU A 212 11.33 16.78 6.24
CA LEU A 212 12.61 16.36 6.82
C LEU A 212 13.69 17.45 6.78
N GLY A 213 13.65 18.33 5.76
CA GLY A 213 14.65 19.38 5.53
C GLY A 213 14.59 20.56 6.48
N GLY A 214 13.58 20.63 7.35
CA GLY A 214 13.35 21.75 8.27
C GLY A 214 14.21 21.79 9.53
N GLN A 215 15.20 20.93 9.71
CA GLN A 215 16.07 21.00 10.88
C GLN A 215 17.32 21.84 10.62
N PRO A 216 17.56 22.91 11.42
CA PRO A 216 18.86 23.55 11.42
C PRO A 216 19.90 22.54 11.90
N ARG A 217 20.90 22.25 11.06
CA ARG A 217 22.13 21.61 11.53
C ARG A 217 22.72 22.52 12.58
N CYS A 218 22.63 22.16 13.86
CA CYS A 218 23.53 22.66 14.87
C CYS A 218 24.93 22.17 14.48
N THR A 219 25.68 22.96 13.77
CA THR A 219 27.14 22.83 13.74
C THR A 219 27.61 23.15 15.11
N SER A 220 27.90 22.12 15.90
CA SER A 220 28.73 22.23 17.10
C SER A 220 30.10 22.72 16.60
N SER A 221 30.33 24.01 16.72
CA SER A 221 31.67 24.55 16.64
C SER A 221 32.37 24.12 17.93
N GLY A 222 33.17 23.06 17.81
CA GLY A 222 34.14 22.73 18.86
C GLY A 222 35.15 23.87 18.96
N THR A 223 35.11 24.57 20.03
CA THR A 223 36.22 25.42 20.51
C THR A 223 37.12 24.52 21.33
N SER A 224 38.30 24.28 20.84
CA SER A 224 39.49 23.97 21.62
C SER A 224 40.24 25.25 21.88
#